data_974d043b827d6f2ad4bda1719c45a2a7
#
_entry.id   974d043b827d6f2ad4bda1719c45a2a7
#
_cell.length_a   1.000
_cell.length_b   1.000
_cell.length_c   1.000
_cell.angle_alpha   90.00
_cell.angle_beta   90.00
_cell.angle_gamma   90.00
#
_symmetry.space_group_name_H-M   'P 1'
#
loop_
_entity.id
_entity.type
_entity.pdbx_description
1 polymer ?
#
loop_
_entity_poly.entity_id
_entity_poly.type
_entity_poly.pdbx_seq_one_letter_code
_entity_poly.pdbx_strand_id
1 'polypeptide(L)'
;VFTLQTLDRAEDSGPNYSLKDNLSQGPVLILFIGVGCIGCKEWTDELRLNHQEWMEMEPPLQLVSIERYPSFETHEDVALEFGTPDSNHYTPWPITLPTEEDPIRKYDDETKLSSTVFEYYGMPGTPTLMLIDEDGVTQWESSTYYPDQETISEIETQYKDLI
;
A
#
# COMPACT_ATOMS: atom_id res chain seq x y z
N VAL A 1 3.80 4.29 12.06
CA VAL A 1 2.93 3.21 11.57
C VAL A 1 1.47 3.62 11.63
N PHE A 2 0.59 2.80 11.15
CA PHE A 2 -0.86 3.09 11.11
C PHE A 2 -1.67 1.80 11.23
N THR A 3 -2.93 1.96 11.60
CA THR A 3 -3.95 0.92 11.52
C THR A 3 -5.13 1.51 10.76
N LEU A 4 -5.52 0.88 9.67
CA LEU A 4 -6.56 1.40 8.76
C LEU A 4 -7.62 0.35 8.48
N GLN A 5 -8.86 0.80 8.27
CA GLN A 5 -9.95 -0.05 7.82
C GLN A 5 -9.62 -0.63 6.45
N THR A 6 -10.09 -1.85 6.19
CA THR A 6 -9.95 -2.53 4.89
C THR A 6 -11.30 -2.68 4.21
N LEU A 7 -11.31 -3.29 3.01
CA LEU A 7 -12.54 -3.75 2.36
C LEU A 7 -13.13 -4.99 3.04
N ASP A 8 -12.42 -5.58 4.00
CA ASP A 8 -12.83 -6.78 4.74
C ASP A 8 -13.08 -7.99 3.81
N ARG A 9 -12.17 -8.18 2.86
CA ARG A 9 -12.13 -9.35 1.99
C ARG A 9 -11.18 -10.40 2.58
N ALA A 10 -11.20 -11.61 2.05
CA ALA A 10 -10.23 -12.65 2.43
C ALA A 10 -8.77 -12.18 2.22
N GLU A 11 -8.50 -11.44 1.15
CA GLU A 11 -7.18 -10.91 0.81
C GLU A 11 -6.69 -9.86 1.81
N ASP A 12 -7.59 -9.26 2.61
CA ASP A 12 -7.26 -8.17 3.54
C ASP A 12 -6.87 -8.66 4.93
N SER A 13 -7.06 -9.95 5.22
CA SER A 13 -6.75 -10.57 6.54
C SER A 13 -7.50 -9.92 7.71
N GLY A 14 -8.75 -9.49 7.48
CA GLY A 14 -9.61 -8.92 8.50
C GLY A 14 -10.05 -7.49 8.21
N PRO A 15 -10.89 -6.90 9.09
CA PRO A 15 -11.47 -5.57 8.85
C PRO A 15 -10.50 -4.41 9.05
N ASN A 16 -9.35 -4.66 9.67
CA ASN A 16 -8.32 -3.64 9.90
C ASN A 16 -6.94 -4.16 9.51
N TYR A 17 -6.14 -3.28 8.91
CA TYR A 17 -4.76 -3.54 8.55
C TYR A 17 -3.83 -2.80 9.51
N SER A 18 -2.93 -3.52 10.16
CA SER A 18 -1.88 -2.95 11.01
C SER A 18 -0.55 -2.98 10.25
N LEU A 19 0.00 -1.82 9.96
CA LEU A 19 1.31 -1.76 9.32
C LEU A 19 2.38 -2.40 10.22
N LYS A 20 2.34 -2.11 11.51
CA LYS A 20 3.32 -2.67 12.46
C LYS A 20 3.32 -4.20 12.46
N ASP A 21 2.14 -4.82 12.49
CA ASP A 21 2.03 -6.27 12.50
C ASP A 21 2.59 -6.88 11.21
N ASN A 22 2.34 -6.24 10.07
CA ASN A 22 2.87 -6.69 8.79
C ASN A 22 4.38 -6.49 8.70
N LEU A 23 4.91 -5.37 9.20
CA LEU A 23 6.35 -5.12 9.22
C LEU A 23 7.13 -6.15 10.06
N SER A 24 6.47 -6.80 11.01
CA SER A 24 7.10 -7.87 11.78
C SER A 24 7.43 -9.10 10.91
N GLN A 25 6.86 -9.20 9.73
CA GLN A 25 7.08 -10.29 8.79
C GLN A 25 8.07 -9.93 7.69
N GLY A 26 8.18 -8.65 7.35
CA GLY A 26 9.09 -8.17 6.31
C GLY A 26 8.72 -6.77 5.83
N PRO A 27 9.53 -6.20 4.93
CA PRO A 27 9.24 -4.88 4.36
C PRO A 27 7.88 -4.82 3.66
N VAL A 28 7.30 -3.62 3.60
CA VAL A 28 6.00 -3.39 2.96
C VAL A 28 6.15 -2.33 1.89
N LEU A 29 5.67 -2.64 0.69
CA LEU A 29 5.54 -1.68 -0.39
C LEU A 29 4.11 -1.14 -0.38
N ILE A 30 3.98 0.17 -0.18
CA ILE A 30 2.69 0.86 -0.20
C ILE A 30 2.44 1.40 -1.59
N LEU A 31 1.23 1.19 -2.12
CA LEU A 31 0.75 1.84 -3.33
C LEU A 31 -0.45 2.72 -2.97
N PHE A 32 -0.28 4.04 -3.10
CA PHE A 32 -1.39 4.99 -2.97
C PHE A 32 -2.17 5.00 -4.28
N ILE A 33 -3.48 4.76 -4.19
CA ILE A 33 -4.36 4.58 -5.35
C ILE A 33 -5.56 5.54 -5.34
N GLY A 34 -6.12 5.74 -6.52
CA GLY A 34 -7.42 6.37 -6.71
C GLY A 34 -8.20 5.63 -7.79
N VAL A 35 -9.51 5.61 -7.68
CA VAL A 35 -10.39 4.92 -8.65
C VAL A 35 -10.29 5.57 -10.03
N GLY A 36 -10.17 6.90 -10.09
CA GLY A 36 -10.02 7.63 -11.34
C GLY A 36 -8.58 7.69 -11.89
N CYS A 37 -7.66 7.01 -11.26
CA CYS A 37 -6.23 7.07 -11.59
C CYS A 37 -5.83 5.93 -12.53
N ILE A 38 -5.61 6.25 -13.82
CA ILE A 38 -5.22 5.25 -14.83
C ILE A 38 -3.88 4.60 -14.47
N GLY A 39 -2.89 5.40 -14.07
CA GLY A 39 -1.58 4.87 -13.65
C GLY A 39 -1.66 3.93 -12.47
N CYS A 40 -2.57 4.20 -11.52
CA CYS A 40 -2.82 3.31 -10.38
C CYS A 40 -3.32 1.93 -10.83
N LYS A 41 -4.21 1.92 -11.81
CA LYS A 41 -4.78 0.69 -12.37
C LYS A 41 -3.70 -0.13 -13.08
N GLU A 42 -2.86 0.53 -13.86
CA GLU A 42 -1.76 -0.13 -14.56
C GLU A 42 -0.69 -0.61 -13.58
N TRP A 43 -0.37 0.17 -12.54
CA TRP A 43 0.54 -0.28 -11.48
C TRP A 43 0.00 -1.51 -10.75
N THR A 44 -1.29 -1.52 -10.44
CA THR A 44 -1.91 -2.67 -9.80
C THR A 44 -1.77 -3.93 -10.66
N ASP A 45 -2.04 -3.80 -11.97
CA ASP A 45 -1.92 -4.92 -12.91
C ASP A 45 -0.48 -5.43 -12.99
N GLU A 46 0.51 -4.52 -13.05
CA GLU A 46 1.93 -4.88 -13.14
C GLU A 46 2.43 -5.52 -11.84
N LEU A 47 2.11 -4.94 -10.70
CA LEU A 47 2.53 -5.47 -9.40
C LEU A 47 1.89 -6.83 -9.12
N ARG A 48 0.69 -7.08 -9.62
CA ARG A 48 0.05 -8.38 -9.48
C ARG A 48 0.89 -9.50 -10.12
N LEU A 49 1.60 -9.20 -11.19
CA LEU A 49 2.49 -10.18 -11.85
C LEU A 49 3.68 -10.56 -10.98
N ASN A 50 4.11 -9.68 -10.10
CA ASN A 50 5.27 -9.88 -9.22
C ASN A 50 4.88 -10.37 -7.82
N HIS A 51 3.61 -10.21 -7.45
CA HIS A 51 3.17 -10.37 -6.06
C HIS A 51 3.49 -11.75 -5.47
N GLN A 52 3.18 -12.82 -6.20
CA GLN A 52 3.42 -14.17 -5.71
C GLN A 52 4.90 -14.42 -5.45
N GLU A 53 5.76 -14.05 -6.38
CA GLU A 53 7.21 -14.20 -6.24
C GLU A 53 7.73 -13.41 -5.05
N TRP A 54 7.29 -12.16 -4.90
CA TRP A 54 7.72 -11.29 -3.80
C TRP A 54 7.28 -11.82 -2.43
N MET A 55 6.08 -12.39 -2.35
CA MET A 55 5.60 -13.00 -1.10
C MET A 55 6.36 -14.27 -0.72
N GLU A 56 6.99 -14.95 -1.67
CA GLU A 56 7.79 -16.14 -1.44
C GLU A 56 9.23 -15.82 -1.06
N MET A 57 9.63 -14.55 -1.11
CA MET A 57 10.95 -14.11 -0.65
C MET A 57 11.10 -14.26 0.87
N GLU A 58 12.34 -14.32 1.35
CA GLU A 58 12.68 -14.44 2.76
C GLU A 58 13.55 -13.25 3.21
N PRO A 59 12.99 -12.28 3.98
CA PRO A 59 11.57 -12.14 4.36
C PRO A 59 10.70 -11.76 3.17
N PRO A 60 9.37 -11.92 3.25
CA PRO A 60 8.50 -11.53 2.13
C PRO A 60 8.54 -10.02 1.88
N LEU A 61 8.43 -9.63 0.61
CA LEU A 61 8.14 -8.26 0.22
C LEU A 61 6.63 -8.15 0.04
N GLN A 62 5.98 -7.49 0.98
CA GLN A 62 4.53 -7.40 1.06
C GLN A 62 4.01 -6.17 0.34
N LEU A 63 2.75 -6.23 -0.09
CA LEU A 63 2.07 -5.10 -0.73
C LEU A 63 0.86 -4.68 0.09
N VAL A 64 0.55 -3.39 0.09
CA VAL A 64 -0.71 -2.84 0.58
C VAL A 64 -1.08 -1.64 -0.28
N SER A 65 -2.36 -1.53 -0.64
CA SER A 65 -2.89 -0.35 -1.32
C SER A 65 -3.61 0.55 -0.32
N ILE A 66 -3.41 1.86 -0.45
CA ILE A 66 -4.08 2.87 0.37
C ILE A 66 -4.90 3.77 -0.54
N GLU A 67 -6.22 3.81 -0.34
CA GLU A 67 -7.10 4.74 -1.04
C GLU A 67 -6.78 6.18 -0.64
N ARG A 68 -6.46 7.02 -1.62
CA ARG A 68 -5.97 8.39 -1.38
C ARG A 68 -7.07 9.43 -1.32
N TYR A 69 -8.24 9.15 -1.88
CA TYR A 69 -9.28 10.15 -2.07
C TYR A 69 -10.61 9.76 -1.37
N PRO A 70 -10.59 9.52 -0.05
CA PRO A 70 -11.80 9.07 0.66
C PRO A 70 -12.92 10.12 0.66
N SER A 71 -12.62 11.40 0.39
CA SER A 71 -13.61 12.47 0.29
C SER A 71 -14.39 12.45 -1.02
N PHE A 72 -13.87 11.79 -2.06
CA PHE A 72 -14.46 11.78 -3.40
C PHE A 72 -14.92 10.40 -3.86
N GLU A 73 -14.27 9.35 -3.36
CA GLU A 73 -14.46 7.99 -3.83
C GLU A 73 -15.03 7.15 -2.71
N THR A 74 -16.02 6.31 -3.03
CA THR A 74 -16.69 5.47 -2.03
C THR A 74 -16.00 4.11 -1.91
N HIS A 75 -16.27 3.40 -0.81
CA HIS A 75 -15.80 2.03 -0.63
C HIS A 75 -16.34 1.12 -1.76
N GLU A 76 -17.55 1.36 -2.23
CA GLU A 76 -18.14 0.61 -3.34
C GLU A 76 -17.37 0.83 -4.63
N ASP A 77 -16.95 2.07 -4.90
CA ASP A 77 -16.15 2.40 -6.09
C ASP A 77 -14.82 1.63 -6.07
N VAL A 78 -14.16 1.62 -4.92
CA VAL A 78 -12.89 0.90 -4.75
C VAL A 78 -13.10 -0.61 -4.92
N ALA A 79 -14.13 -1.16 -4.29
CA ALA A 79 -14.44 -2.58 -4.38
C ALA A 79 -14.74 -3.00 -5.82
N LEU A 80 -15.49 -2.18 -6.55
CA LEU A 80 -15.85 -2.48 -7.93
C LEU A 80 -14.63 -2.50 -8.84
N GLU A 81 -13.71 -1.55 -8.66
CA GLU A 81 -12.56 -1.40 -9.55
C GLU A 81 -11.41 -2.35 -9.22
N PHE A 82 -11.19 -2.64 -7.93
CA PHE A 82 -10.00 -3.36 -7.45
C PHE A 82 -10.29 -4.59 -6.60
N GLY A 83 -11.50 -4.75 -6.10
CA GLY A 83 -11.75 -5.56 -4.91
C GLY A 83 -12.02 -7.06 -5.14
N THR A 84 -12.48 -7.46 -6.31
CA THR A 84 -12.87 -8.85 -6.57
C THR A 84 -12.11 -9.44 -7.75
N PRO A 85 -12.03 -10.78 -7.85
CA PRO A 85 -11.41 -11.42 -9.04
C PRO A 85 -12.02 -10.99 -10.37
N ASP A 86 -13.29 -10.54 -10.35
CA ASP A 86 -13.98 -10.05 -11.55
C ASP A 86 -13.73 -8.57 -11.83
N SER A 87 -13.10 -7.86 -10.91
CA SER A 87 -12.74 -6.45 -11.10
C SER A 87 -11.73 -6.31 -12.22
N ASN A 88 -11.78 -5.18 -12.94
CA ASN A 88 -10.84 -4.91 -14.04
C ASN A 88 -9.38 -4.90 -13.57
N HIS A 89 -9.15 -4.46 -12.33
CA HIS A 89 -7.81 -4.32 -11.74
C HIS A 89 -7.75 -5.02 -10.39
N TYR A 90 -8.11 -6.30 -10.37
CA TYR A 90 -8.12 -7.10 -9.16
C TYR A 90 -6.81 -6.99 -8.37
N THR A 91 -6.94 -6.77 -7.07
CA THR A 91 -5.83 -6.57 -6.15
C THR A 91 -5.79 -7.72 -5.14
N PRO A 92 -4.82 -8.66 -5.25
CA PRO A 92 -4.74 -9.82 -4.35
C PRO A 92 -4.04 -9.56 -3.02
N TRP A 93 -3.76 -8.31 -2.68
CA TRP A 93 -3.19 -7.89 -1.40
C TRP A 93 -4.16 -6.94 -0.68
N PRO A 94 -3.91 -6.61 0.61
CA PRO A 94 -4.82 -5.73 1.34
C PRO A 94 -5.04 -4.38 0.69
N ILE A 95 -6.30 -3.94 0.69
CA ILE A 95 -6.71 -2.61 0.28
C ILE A 95 -7.23 -1.88 1.51
N THR A 96 -6.62 -0.76 1.86
CA THR A 96 -7.02 0.04 3.02
C THR A 96 -7.80 1.27 2.59
N LEU A 97 -8.76 1.64 3.44
CA LEU A 97 -9.74 2.68 3.19
C LEU A 97 -9.67 3.70 4.34
N PRO A 98 -8.63 4.56 4.36
CA PRO A 98 -8.51 5.55 5.43
C PRO A 98 -9.56 6.64 5.31
N THR A 99 -9.70 7.40 6.40
CA THR A 99 -10.34 8.71 6.36
C THR A 99 -9.25 9.78 6.24
N GLU A 100 -9.67 11.02 5.98
CA GLU A 100 -8.72 12.16 5.97
C GLU A 100 -8.12 12.43 7.36
N GLU A 101 -8.68 11.85 8.41
CA GLU A 101 -8.31 12.12 9.80
C GLU A 101 -7.58 10.98 10.50
N ASP A 102 -7.42 9.83 9.85
CA ASP A 102 -6.75 8.69 10.48
C ASP A 102 -5.33 9.07 10.89
N PRO A 103 -4.96 8.87 12.17
CA PRO A 103 -3.68 9.33 12.69
C PRO A 103 -2.53 8.40 12.33
N ILE A 104 -1.35 8.99 12.19
CA ILE A 104 -0.11 8.22 12.25
C ILE A 104 0.20 7.91 13.72
N ARG A 105 0.89 6.79 13.97
CA ARG A 105 1.20 6.30 15.32
C ARG A 105 2.68 6.02 15.46
N LYS A 106 3.19 6.14 16.68
CA LYS A 106 4.58 5.76 16.99
C LYS A 106 4.77 4.26 16.71
N TYR A 107 5.93 3.92 16.22
CA TYR A 107 6.29 2.52 15.97
C TYR A 107 6.31 1.68 17.26
N ASP A 108 6.86 2.23 18.34
CA ASP A 108 7.09 1.48 19.57
C ASP A 108 5.79 1.06 20.29
N ASP A 109 4.97 2.03 20.67
CA ASP A 109 3.80 1.82 21.51
C ASP A 109 2.46 2.11 20.82
N GLU A 110 2.50 2.48 19.54
CA GLU A 110 1.33 2.83 18.71
C GLU A 110 0.52 4.02 19.27
N THR A 111 1.14 4.88 20.08
CA THR A 111 0.53 6.11 20.55
C THR A 111 0.27 7.05 19.37
N LYS A 112 -0.90 7.68 19.35
CA LYS A 112 -1.26 8.66 18.32
C LYS A 112 -0.29 9.83 18.30
N LEU A 113 0.12 10.23 17.10
CA LEU A 113 0.82 11.48 16.87
C LEU A 113 -0.16 12.55 16.35
N SER A 114 0.30 13.79 16.22
CA SER A 114 -0.55 14.90 15.78
C SER A 114 -0.83 14.90 14.28
N SER A 115 0.00 14.21 13.48
CA SER A 115 -0.17 14.13 12.04
C SER A 115 -1.13 13.01 11.64
N THR A 116 -1.88 13.22 10.56
CA THR A 116 -2.64 12.15 9.91
C THR A 116 -1.72 11.29 9.06
N VAL A 117 -2.21 10.13 8.63
CA VAL A 117 -1.47 9.24 7.71
C VAL A 117 -1.05 10.01 6.45
N PHE A 118 -1.99 10.73 5.84
CA PHE A 118 -1.69 11.47 4.61
C PHE A 118 -0.67 12.60 4.84
N GLU A 119 -0.80 13.34 5.92
CA GLU A 119 0.16 14.41 6.26
C GLU A 119 1.56 13.83 6.50
N TYR A 120 1.65 12.74 7.23
CA TYR A 120 2.93 12.10 7.53
C TYR A 120 3.68 11.67 6.27
N TYR A 121 2.96 11.12 5.28
CA TYR A 121 3.56 10.70 4.02
C TYR A 121 3.64 11.82 2.98
N GLY A 122 3.38 13.07 3.36
CA GLY A 122 3.57 14.23 2.50
C GLY A 122 2.43 14.49 1.52
N MET A 123 1.21 14.10 1.86
CA MET A 123 0.04 14.28 1.01
C MET A 123 0.28 13.72 -0.40
N PRO A 124 0.64 12.43 -0.53
CA PRO A 124 1.07 11.89 -1.82
C PRO A 124 -0.01 11.99 -2.89
N GLY A 125 0.41 12.26 -4.12
CA GLY A 125 -0.45 12.10 -5.30
C GLY A 125 -0.57 10.62 -5.67
N THR A 126 -1.30 10.32 -6.73
CA THR A 126 -1.48 8.94 -7.18
C THR A 126 -1.08 8.77 -8.64
N PRO A 127 -0.41 7.67 -8.98
CA PRO A 127 0.11 6.66 -8.05
C PRO A 127 1.37 7.16 -7.33
N THR A 128 1.56 6.70 -6.10
CA THR A 128 2.84 6.85 -5.38
C THR A 128 3.16 5.51 -4.74
N LEU A 129 4.40 5.09 -4.89
CA LEU A 129 4.95 3.87 -4.29
C LEU A 129 5.92 4.26 -3.19
N MET A 130 5.83 3.59 -2.03
CA MET A 130 6.77 3.80 -0.92
C MET A 130 7.16 2.47 -0.32
N LEU A 131 8.47 2.23 -0.19
CA LEU A 131 8.99 1.04 0.47
C LEU A 131 9.33 1.35 1.93
N ILE A 132 8.68 0.63 2.84
CA ILE A 132 8.80 0.82 4.28
C ILE A 132 9.61 -0.34 4.86
N ASP A 133 10.65 -0.02 5.63
CA ASP A 133 11.46 -1.04 6.29
C ASP A 133 10.81 -1.57 7.58
N GLU A 134 11.45 -2.56 8.18
CA GLU A 134 10.94 -3.23 9.38
C GLU A 134 10.79 -2.30 10.60
N ASP A 135 11.47 -1.16 10.58
CA ASP A 135 11.39 -0.15 11.65
C ASP A 135 10.32 0.92 11.37
N GLY A 136 9.59 0.80 10.27
CA GLY A 136 8.54 1.74 9.90
C GLY A 136 9.05 2.98 9.14
N VAL A 137 10.29 2.96 8.67
CA VAL A 137 10.92 4.08 7.99
C VAL A 137 10.78 3.92 6.47
N THR A 138 10.39 5.01 5.79
CA THR A 138 10.34 5.04 4.33
C THR A 138 11.77 5.08 3.78
N GLN A 139 12.16 4.04 3.04
CA GLN A 139 13.50 3.92 2.47
C GLN A 139 13.58 4.30 1.00
N TRP A 140 12.45 4.29 0.31
CA TRP A 140 12.40 4.61 -1.11
C TRP A 140 10.99 5.04 -1.49
N GLU A 141 10.87 5.94 -2.45
CA GLU A 141 9.58 6.32 -3.02
C GLU A 141 9.72 6.65 -4.51
N SER A 142 8.61 6.49 -5.23
CA SER A 142 8.51 6.88 -6.62
C SER A 142 7.10 7.33 -6.95
N SER A 143 6.98 8.38 -7.75
CA SER A 143 5.71 8.84 -8.31
C SER A 143 5.64 8.61 -9.82
N THR A 144 6.41 7.67 -10.35
CA THR A 144 6.37 7.26 -11.75
C THR A 144 4.93 6.86 -12.10
N TYR A 145 4.33 7.54 -13.08
CA TYR A 145 2.90 7.40 -13.34
C TYR A 145 2.53 6.07 -13.96
N TYR A 146 3.28 5.64 -14.98
CA TYR A 146 3.06 4.34 -15.63
C TYR A 146 4.17 3.37 -15.23
N PRO A 147 3.82 2.09 -14.99
CA PRO A 147 4.84 1.10 -14.61
C PRO A 147 5.89 0.92 -15.71
N ASP A 148 7.14 0.77 -15.29
CA ASP A 148 8.27 0.46 -16.16
C ASP A 148 9.22 -0.51 -15.45
N GLN A 149 10.06 -1.19 -16.23
CA GLN A 149 10.98 -2.18 -15.68
C GLN A 149 12.09 -1.55 -14.84
N GLU A 150 12.45 -0.32 -15.10
CA GLU A 150 13.45 0.39 -14.30
C GLU A 150 12.95 0.58 -12.86
N THR A 151 11.71 1.04 -12.68
CA THR A 151 11.12 1.22 -11.36
C THR A 151 10.93 -0.11 -10.63
N ILE A 152 10.48 -1.15 -11.33
CA ILE A 152 10.37 -2.51 -10.75
C ILE A 152 11.74 -2.99 -10.28
N SER A 153 12.79 -2.81 -11.09
CA SER A 153 14.15 -3.19 -10.71
C SER A 153 14.67 -2.40 -9.51
N GLU A 154 14.31 -1.11 -9.41
CA GLU A 154 14.66 -0.29 -8.24
C GLU A 154 14.01 -0.83 -6.97
N ILE A 155 12.73 -1.22 -7.04
CA ILE A 155 12.03 -1.81 -5.89
C ILE A 155 12.78 -3.05 -5.40
N GLU A 156 13.13 -3.94 -6.30
CA GLU A 156 13.84 -5.17 -5.95
C GLU A 156 15.24 -4.90 -5.40
N THR A 157 15.96 -3.92 -5.95
CA THR A 157 17.27 -3.51 -5.47
C THR A 157 17.18 -2.92 -4.07
N GLN A 158 16.22 -2.03 -3.84
CA GLN A 158 15.98 -1.42 -2.53
C GLN A 158 15.57 -2.46 -1.49
N TYR A 159 14.73 -3.41 -1.88
CA TYR A 159 14.36 -4.52 -0.99
C TYR A 159 15.61 -5.30 -0.55
N LYS A 160 16.50 -5.64 -1.47
CA LYS A 160 17.73 -6.38 -1.15
C LYS A 160 18.64 -5.62 -0.20
N ASP A 161 18.65 -4.29 -0.29
CA ASP A 161 19.44 -3.44 0.60
C ASP A 161 18.88 -3.38 2.03
N LEU A 162 17.62 -3.78 2.23
CA LEU A 162 16.97 -3.77 3.54
C LEU A 162 17.17 -5.07 4.33
N ILE A 163 17.59 -6.14 3.68
CA ILE A 163 17.67 -7.46 4.31
C ILE A 163 19.10 -7.93 4.57
#